data_d2da338317bbf5ae8057bfed7c395556
#
_entry.id   d2da338317bbf5ae8057bfed7c395556
#
_cell.length_a   1.000
_cell.length_b   1.000
_cell.length_c   1.000
_cell.angle_alpha   90.00
_cell.angle_beta   90.00
_cell.angle_gamma   90.00
#
_symmetry.space_group_name_H-M   'P 1'
#
loop_
_entity.id
_entity.type
_entity.pdbx_description
1 polymer ?
#
loop_
_entity_poly.entity_id
_entity_poly.type
_entity_poly.pdbx_seq_one_letter_code
_entity_poly.pdbx_strand_id
1 'polypeptide(L)'
;HRASYEYTSRYHMIRLTNVEKTYDNGTHALNGISFEIQDGEFVFLVGPSGSGKSTIIKLLTGELVPSRGRVMINGFSMSNITQRQIPLMRRTIGVIFQDFRLIGNKTVYDNLSLAMRAVGASAREIKTRIPYVLGLVGLDGKGRRFPDELSGGEQQRVAIARALVNNPSTIVADEPTGNLDPARSLEIMTLLERINALGTTVVVVTHEKSLVNHFDKRVIMIDHGVVAATGVGRYEV
;
A
#
# COMPACT_ATOMS: atom_id res chain seq x y z
N HIS A 1 21.71 -21.18 -8.26
CA HIS A 1 20.28 -20.80 -8.46
C HIS A 1 19.50 -20.65 -7.13
N ARG A 2 19.77 -21.42 -6.07
CA ARG A 2 19.10 -21.26 -4.76
C ARG A 2 19.59 -20.02 -3.99
N ALA A 3 20.85 -19.68 -4.08
CA ALA A 3 21.40 -18.51 -3.38
C ALA A 3 20.88 -17.16 -3.94
N SER A 4 20.53 -17.10 -5.22
CA SER A 4 19.96 -15.89 -5.83
C SER A 4 18.48 -15.65 -5.43
N TYR A 5 17.72 -16.71 -5.16
CA TYR A 5 16.34 -16.60 -4.71
C TYR A 5 16.22 -16.15 -3.24
N GLU A 6 17.09 -16.64 -2.37
CA GLU A 6 17.13 -16.21 -0.97
C GLU A 6 17.64 -14.77 -0.81
N TYR A 7 18.52 -14.33 -1.71
CA TYR A 7 19.05 -12.97 -1.69
C TYR A 7 18.01 -11.94 -2.14
N THR A 8 17.19 -12.25 -3.16
CA THR A 8 16.11 -11.39 -3.63
C THR A 8 14.95 -11.28 -2.64
N SER A 9 14.57 -12.35 -1.95
CA SER A 9 13.46 -12.32 -1.00
C SER A 9 13.76 -11.47 0.25
N ARG A 10 15.02 -11.39 0.67
CA ARG A 10 15.42 -10.53 1.80
C ARG A 10 15.37 -9.04 1.49
N TYR A 11 15.42 -8.64 0.23
CA TYR A 11 15.40 -7.23 -0.17
C TYR A 11 13.99 -6.65 -0.32
N HIS A 12 12.96 -7.47 -0.45
CA HIS A 12 11.58 -7.04 -0.67
C HIS A 12 10.68 -7.29 0.54
N MET A 13 11.20 -7.11 1.76
CA MET A 13 10.44 -7.26 2.99
C MET A 13 10.25 -5.93 3.71
N ILE A 14 9.25 -5.86 4.56
CA ILE A 14 9.03 -4.78 5.51
C ILE A 14 9.41 -5.28 6.90
N ARG A 15 10.27 -4.56 7.60
CA ARG A 15 10.65 -4.87 8.98
C ARG A 15 10.70 -3.60 9.81
N LEU A 16 9.91 -3.58 10.88
CA LEU A 16 9.99 -2.59 11.94
C LEU A 16 10.61 -3.24 13.18
N THR A 17 11.59 -2.58 13.80
CA THR A 17 12.26 -3.09 14.99
C THR A 17 12.28 -2.00 16.06
N ASN A 18 11.54 -2.20 17.15
CA ASN A 18 11.44 -1.29 18.29
C ASN A 18 11.20 0.17 17.88
N VAL A 19 10.28 0.38 16.96
CA VAL A 19 10.00 1.69 16.37
C VAL A 19 9.20 2.55 17.31
N GLU A 20 9.72 3.73 17.63
CA GLU A 20 9.05 4.81 18.34
C GLU A 20 8.88 6.01 17.43
N LYS A 21 7.77 6.69 17.57
CA LYS A 21 7.53 7.98 16.92
C LYS A 21 6.83 8.93 17.86
N THR A 22 7.51 10.02 18.15
CA THR A 22 6.98 11.18 18.89
C THR A 22 6.93 12.37 17.95
N TYR A 23 5.76 12.98 17.81
CA TYR A 23 5.59 14.20 17.03
C TYR A 23 6.08 15.44 17.80
N ASP A 24 6.34 16.53 17.09
CA ASP A 24 6.84 17.79 17.67
C ASP A 24 5.90 18.38 18.74
N ASN A 25 4.60 18.07 18.65
CA ASN A 25 3.61 18.45 19.67
C ASN A 25 3.62 17.57 20.93
N GLY A 26 4.56 16.62 21.03
CA GLY A 26 4.71 15.72 22.16
C GLY A 26 3.86 14.44 22.09
N THR A 27 3.07 14.24 21.05
CA THR A 27 2.25 13.03 20.88
C THR A 27 3.12 11.80 20.61
N HIS A 28 3.02 10.78 21.47
CA HIS A 28 3.67 9.48 21.30
C HIS A 28 2.80 8.57 20.45
N ALA A 29 2.99 8.58 19.14
CA ALA A 29 2.17 7.83 18.20
C ALA A 29 2.54 6.34 18.15
N LEU A 30 3.84 6.01 18.25
CA LEU A 30 4.35 4.65 18.29
C LEU A 30 5.30 4.48 19.47
N ASN A 31 5.13 3.38 20.21
CA ASN A 31 5.77 3.11 21.49
C ASN A 31 6.54 1.78 21.50
N GLY A 32 7.33 1.50 20.48
CA GLY A 32 8.11 0.27 20.39
C GLY A 32 7.43 -0.80 19.52
N ILE A 33 7.09 -0.45 18.29
CA ILE A 33 6.50 -1.36 17.32
C ILE A 33 7.57 -2.26 16.71
N SER A 34 7.31 -3.57 16.73
CA SER A 34 8.11 -4.56 16.02
C SER A 34 7.21 -5.51 15.27
N PHE A 35 7.38 -5.62 13.96
CA PHE A 35 6.80 -6.66 13.12
C PHE A 35 7.59 -6.80 11.82
N GLU A 36 7.33 -7.90 11.13
CA GLU A 36 7.94 -8.21 9.85
C GLU A 36 6.86 -8.71 8.88
N ILE A 37 6.90 -8.22 7.66
CA ILE A 37 6.05 -8.68 6.56
C ILE A 37 6.97 -9.22 5.47
N GLN A 38 6.80 -10.49 5.14
CA GLN A 38 7.59 -11.15 4.11
C GLN A 38 7.12 -10.74 2.71
N ASP A 39 8.05 -10.81 1.77
CA ASP A 39 7.72 -10.62 0.35
C ASP A 39 6.59 -11.58 -0.09
N GLY A 40 5.59 -11.03 -0.76
CA GLY A 40 4.45 -11.79 -1.25
C GLY A 40 3.35 -12.07 -0.22
N GLU A 41 3.45 -11.62 1.03
CA GLU A 41 2.38 -11.75 2.01
C GLU A 41 1.20 -10.81 1.72
N PHE A 42 0.01 -11.20 2.17
CA PHE A 42 -1.15 -10.34 2.32
C PHE A 42 -1.44 -10.16 3.82
N VAL A 43 -1.36 -8.93 4.30
CA VAL A 43 -1.48 -8.61 5.73
C VAL A 43 -2.50 -7.51 5.95
N PHE A 44 -3.40 -7.70 6.91
CA PHE A 44 -4.21 -6.64 7.48
C PHE A 44 -3.50 -5.98 8.65
N LEU A 45 -3.35 -4.67 8.59
CA LEU A 45 -2.90 -3.85 9.70
C LEU A 45 -4.13 -3.13 10.27
N VAL A 46 -4.55 -3.54 11.46
CA VAL A 46 -5.83 -3.14 12.05
C VAL A 46 -5.65 -2.45 13.39
N GLY A 47 -6.68 -1.79 13.84
CA GLY A 47 -6.72 -1.14 15.12
C GLY A 47 -7.72 0.01 15.16
N PRO A 48 -8.08 0.51 16.34
CA PRO A 48 -8.98 1.64 16.48
C PRO A 48 -8.38 2.91 15.87
N SER A 49 -9.20 3.91 15.61
CA SER A 49 -8.77 5.24 15.18
C SER A 49 -7.79 5.83 16.20
N GLY A 50 -6.70 6.43 15.74
CA GLY A 50 -5.68 6.99 16.60
C GLY A 50 -4.72 5.98 17.25
N SER A 51 -4.72 4.72 16.82
CA SER A 51 -3.85 3.67 17.36
C SER A 51 -2.41 3.70 16.85
N GLY A 52 -2.10 4.48 15.83
CA GLY A 52 -0.78 4.58 15.21
C GLY A 52 -0.68 4.09 13.77
N LYS A 53 -1.77 3.58 13.18
CA LYS A 53 -1.77 3.05 11.82
C LYS A 53 -1.35 4.08 10.77
N SER A 54 -1.88 5.30 10.83
CA SER A 54 -1.51 6.39 9.91
C SER A 54 -0.04 6.76 10.01
N THR A 55 0.52 6.74 11.21
CA THR A 55 1.94 6.98 11.44
C THR A 55 2.79 5.88 10.82
N ILE A 56 2.37 4.62 10.93
CA ILE A 56 3.05 3.49 10.28
C ILE A 56 3.06 3.69 8.76
N ILE A 57 1.92 4.04 8.14
CA ILE A 57 1.86 4.30 6.70
C ILE A 57 2.85 5.39 6.30
N LYS A 58 2.93 6.49 7.03
CA LYS A 58 3.86 7.60 6.74
C LYS A 58 5.32 7.20 6.90
N LEU A 59 5.63 6.29 7.81
CA LEU A 59 6.96 5.70 7.90
C LEU A 59 7.27 4.80 6.70
N LEU A 60 6.30 3.99 6.26
CA LEU A 60 6.46 3.10 5.11
C LEU A 60 6.63 3.86 3.80
N THR A 61 6.02 5.02 3.65
CA THR A 61 6.10 5.86 2.44
C THR A 61 7.23 6.87 2.46
N GLY A 62 7.98 6.96 3.56
CA GLY A 62 9.08 7.91 3.71
C GLY A 62 8.66 9.35 3.98
N GLU A 63 7.39 9.60 4.32
CA GLU A 63 6.93 10.93 4.75
C GLU A 63 7.43 11.30 6.15
N LEU A 64 7.65 10.29 6.99
CA LEU A 64 8.18 10.44 8.34
C LEU A 64 9.40 9.54 8.52
N VAL A 65 10.28 9.93 9.44
CA VAL A 65 11.36 9.10 9.96
C VAL A 65 11.03 8.68 11.40
N PRO A 66 11.44 7.49 11.86
CA PRO A 66 11.22 7.07 13.23
C PRO A 66 12.03 7.95 14.20
N SER A 67 11.50 8.18 15.41
CA SER A 67 12.23 8.84 16.50
C SER A 67 13.29 7.90 17.09
N ARG A 68 12.97 6.60 17.17
CA ARG A 68 13.87 5.52 17.58
C ARG A 68 13.50 4.23 16.84
N GLY A 69 14.42 3.28 16.84
CA GLY A 69 14.23 1.99 16.18
C GLY A 69 14.60 2.03 14.71
N ARG A 70 14.28 0.94 14.01
CA ARG A 70 14.64 0.75 12.60
C ARG A 70 13.42 0.42 11.77
N VAL A 71 13.35 1.03 10.59
CA VAL A 71 12.37 0.72 9.55
C VAL A 71 13.12 0.33 8.30
N MET A 72 12.95 -0.92 7.87
CA MET A 72 13.51 -1.45 6.63
C MET A 72 12.37 -1.72 5.66
N ILE A 73 12.48 -1.21 4.45
CA ILE A 73 11.48 -1.36 3.40
C ILE A 73 12.17 -1.71 2.10
N ASN A 74 11.94 -2.92 1.61
CA ASN A 74 12.43 -3.34 0.30
C ASN A 74 13.94 -3.08 0.10
N GLY A 75 14.74 -3.30 1.14
CA GLY A 75 16.19 -3.09 1.13
C GLY A 75 16.65 -1.68 1.52
N PHE A 76 15.72 -0.74 1.74
CA PHE A 76 16.04 0.62 2.17
C PHE A 76 15.94 0.75 3.69
N SER A 77 16.95 1.34 4.32
CA SER A 77 16.90 1.75 5.72
C SER A 77 16.34 3.17 5.81
N MET A 78 15.12 3.29 6.35
CA MET A 78 14.43 4.59 6.39
C MET A 78 15.08 5.58 7.36
N SER A 79 15.83 5.10 8.35
CA SER A 79 16.58 5.95 9.29
C SER A 79 17.80 6.64 8.65
N ASN A 80 18.36 6.01 7.62
CA ASN A 80 19.60 6.45 6.96
C ASN A 80 19.40 6.76 5.47
N ILE A 81 18.15 6.80 5.00
CA ILE A 81 17.85 7.03 3.59
C ILE A 81 18.31 8.42 3.16
N THR A 82 18.99 8.48 2.02
CA THR A 82 19.41 9.75 1.41
C THR A 82 18.32 10.32 0.53
N GLN A 83 18.38 11.62 0.25
CA GLN A 83 17.45 12.29 -0.68
C GLN A 83 17.45 11.64 -2.08
N ARG A 84 18.58 11.11 -2.51
CA ARG A 84 18.70 10.40 -3.81
C ARG A 84 18.02 9.03 -3.78
N GLN A 85 17.97 8.37 -2.64
CA GLN A 85 17.35 7.05 -2.48
C GLN A 85 15.83 7.11 -2.31
N ILE A 86 15.27 8.21 -1.79
CA ILE A 86 13.82 8.34 -1.56
C ILE A 86 12.98 8.06 -2.81
N PRO A 87 13.27 8.65 -3.99
CA PRO A 87 12.52 8.31 -5.20
C PRO A 87 12.62 6.83 -5.59
N LEU A 88 13.77 6.21 -5.39
CA LEU A 88 13.99 4.78 -5.67
C LEU A 88 13.17 3.91 -4.74
N MET A 89 13.14 4.23 -3.46
CA MET A 89 12.31 3.53 -2.46
C MET A 89 10.82 3.68 -2.79
N ARG A 90 10.37 4.89 -3.11
CA ARG A 90 8.95 5.17 -3.44
C ARG A 90 8.45 4.42 -4.66
N ARG A 91 9.32 4.08 -5.62
CA ARG A 91 8.96 3.21 -6.75
C ARG A 91 8.63 1.79 -6.31
N THR A 92 9.18 1.33 -5.19
CA THR A 92 8.92 -0.03 -4.68
C THR A 92 7.58 -0.16 -3.98
N ILE A 93 6.91 0.96 -3.68
CA ILE A 93 5.64 1.00 -2.95
C ILE A 93 4.60 1.76 -3.75
N GLY A 94 3.47 1.12 -4.00
CA GLY A 94 2.26 1.78 -4.47
C GLY A 94 1.31 2.03 -3.30
N VAL A 95 0.71 3.21 -3.24
CA VAL A 95 -0.23 3.60 -2.17
C VAL A 95 -1.62 3.82 -2.74
N ILE A 96 -2.62 3.25 -2.08
CA ILE A 96 -4.03 3.39 -2.41
C ILE A 96 -4.72 4.06 -1.23
N PHE A 97 -5.53 5.09 -1.51
CA PHE A 97 -6.22 5.90 -0.48
C PHE A 97 -7.73 5.70 -0.54
N GLN A 98 -8.39 5.96 0.58
CA GLN A 98 -9.85 5.90 0.70
C GLN A 98 -10.56 6.88 -0.24
N ASP A 99 -10.03 8.08 -0.41
CA ASP A 99 -10.59 9.17 -1.21
C ASP A 99 -10.11 9.18 -2.68
N PHE A 100 -9.53 8.08 -3.13
CA PHE A 100 -9.01 7.81 -4.47
C PHE A 100 -7.87 8.75 -4.90
N ARG A 101 -7.93 10.02 -4.60
CA ARG A 101 -6.93 11.07 -4.94
C ARG A 101 -6.60 11.13 -6.44
N LEU A 102 -7.60 10.98 -7.29
CA LEU A 102 -7.45 11.14 -8.73
C LEU A 102 -7.43 12.62 -9.11
N ILE A 103 -6.70 12.94 -10.18
CA ILE A 103 -6.68 14.29 -10.75
C ILE A 103 -7.94 14.45 -11.62
N GLY A 104 -8.89 15.24 -11.14
CA GLY A 104 -10.23 15.31 -11.71
C GLY A 104 -10.32 15.86 -13.14
N ASN A 105 -9.40 16.72 -13.53
CA ASN A 105 -9.32 17.29 -14.87
C ASN A 105 -8.41 16.52 -15.83
N LYS A 106 -8.01 15.32 -15.47
CA LYS A 106 -7.21 14.42 -16.29
C LYS A 106 -7.98 13.13 -16.53
N THR A 107 -7.82 12.55 -17.71
CA THR A 107 -8.37 11.24 -18.03
C THR A 107 -7.78 10.15 -17.17
N VAL A 108 -8.41 8.98 -17.17
CA VAL A 108 -7.84 7.76 -16.56
C VAL A 108 -6.43 7.50 -17.10
N TYR A 109 -6.25 7.51 -18.41
CA TYR A 109 -4.96 7.32 -19.03
C TYR A 109 -3.92 8.34 -18.54
N ASP A 110 -4.27 9.60 -18.48
CA ASP A 110 -3.36 10.66 -18.04
C ASP A 110 -3.02 10.59 -16.56
N ASN A 111 -3.97 10.18 -15.70
CA ASN A 111 -3.68 9.90 -14.30
C ASN A 111 -2.60 8.83 -14.14
N LEU A 112 -2.65 7.77 -14.96
CA LEU A 112 -1.66 6.70 -14.93
C LEU A 112 -0.34 7.13 -15.58
N SER A 113 -0.38 7.81 -16.72
CA SER A 113 0.83 8.24 -17.42
C SER A 113 1.64 9.25 -16.63
N LEU A 114 1.00 10.14 -15.86
CA LEU A 114 1.70 11.08 -14.99
C LEU A 114 2.52 10.34 -13.91
N ALA A 115 1.95 9.31 -13.30
CA ALA A 115 2.67 8.49 -12.32
C ALA A 115 3.91 7.80 -12.93
N MET A 116 3.79 7.35 -14.17
CA MET A 116 4.92 6.73 -14.88
C MET A 116 5.97 7.75 -15.30
N ARG A 117 5.56 8.90 -15.80
CA ARG A 117 6.48 9.99 -16.19
C ARG A 117 7.26 10.53 -14.99
N ALA A 118 6.63 10.60 -13.84
CA ALA A 118 7.27 11.07 -12.60
C ALA A 118 8.49 10.22 -12.21
N VAL A 119 8.55 8.97 -12.62
CA VAL A 119 9.69 8.07 -12.38
C VAL A 119 10.58 7.87 -13.63
N GLY A 120 10.37 8.67 -14.68
CA GLY A 120 11.22 8.66 -15.86
C GLY A 120 10.90 7.59 -16.89
N ALA A 121 9.69 7.01 -16.88
CA ALA A 121 9.28 6.04 -17.89
C ALA A 121 9.27 6.64 -19.30
N SER A 122 9.71 5.86 -20.29
CA SER A 122 9.68 6.25 -21.70
C SER A 122 8.25 6.24 -22.25
N ALA A 123 8.03 6.94 -23.34
CA ALA A 123 6.75 6.93 -24.04
C ALA A 123 6.34 5.50 -24.47
N ARG A 124 7.30 4.68 -24.86
CA ARG A 124 7.07 3.28 -25.23
C ARG A 124 6.60 2.43 -24.05
N GLU A 125 7.25 2.59 -22.90
CA GLU A 125 6.87 1.89 -21.66
C GLU A 125 5.46 2.28 -21.23
N ILE A 126 5.12 3.57 -21.25
CA ILE A 126 3.78 4.09 -20.92
C ILE A 126 2.74 3.47 -21.85
N LYS A 127 2.97 3.50 -23.15
CA LYS A 127 2.04 2.99 -24.16
C LYS A 127 1.77 1.49 -24.03
N THR A 128 2.73 0.73 -23.55
CA THR A 128 2.62 -0.72 -23.34
C THR A 128 2.01 -1.05 -21.98
N ARG A 129 2.45 -0.35 -20.94
CA ARG A 129 2.10 -0.70 -19.55
C ARG A 129 0.66 -0.33 -19.18
N ILE A 130 0.16 0.83 -19.58
CA ILE A 130 -1.16 1.32 -19.19
C ILE A 130 -2.28 0.40 -19.67
N PRO A 131 -2.36 -0.03 -20.94
CA PRO A 131 -3.39 -0.97 -21.38
C PRO A 131 -3.37 -2.28 -20.59
N TYR A 132 -2.18 -2.81 -20.30
CA TYR A 132 -2.03 -4.03 -19.49
C TYR A 132 -2.62 -3.85 -18.08
N VAL A 133 -2.28 -2.77 -17.40
CA VAL A 133 -2.75 -2.52 -16.04
C VAL A 133 -4.25 -2.23 -16.01
N LEU A 134 -4.77 -1.49 -16.99
CA LEU A 134 -6.23 -1.27 -17.11
C LEU A 134 -6.98 -2.58 -17.29
N GLY A 135 -6.46 -3.51 -18.08
CA GLY A 135 -7.02 -4.85 -18.22
C GLY A 135 -7.02 -5.62 -16.89
N LEU A 136 -5.91 -5.52 -16.15
CA LEU A 136 -5.75 -6.18 -14.86
C LEU A 136 -6.79 -5.72 -13.82
N VAL A 137 -7.14 -4.44 -13.82
CA VAL A 137 -8.12 -3.88 -12.88
C VAL A 137 -9.56 -3.85 -13.44
N GLY A 138 -9.79 -4.40 -14.64
CA GLY A 138 -11.12 -4.48 -15.23
C GLY A 138 -11.65 -3.17 -15.81
N LEU A 139 -10.78 -2.29 -16.29
CA LEU A 139 -11.10 -1.00 -16.88
C LEU A 139 -10.71 -0.89 -18.36
N ASP A 140 -10.74 -2.00 -19.09
CA ASP A 140 -10.51 -2.02 -20.54
C ASP A 140 -11.42 -1.02 -21.25
N GLY A 141 -10.84 -0.23 -22.16
CA GLY A 141 -11.59 0.74 -22.95
C GLY A 141 -11.99 2.02 -22.21
N LYS A 142 -11.66 2.19 -20.93
CA LYS A 142 -12.02 3.36 -20.12
C LYS A 142 -10.91 4.40 -19.97
N GLY A 143 -9.81 4.27 -20.68
CA GLY A 143 -8.66 5.18 -20.61
C GLY A 143 -8.98 6.65 -20.92
N ARG A 144 -9.97 6.92 -21.76
CA ARG A 144 -10.36 8.27 -22.15
C ARG A 144 -11.41 8.92 -21.22
N ARG A 145 -11.94 8.17 -20.24
CA ARG A 145 -12.91 8.69 -19.26
C ARG A 145 -12.22 9.61 -18.27
N PHE A 146 -13.00 10.55 -17.75
CA PHE A 146 -12.62 11.39 -16.61
C PHE A 146 -13.12 10.77 -15.30
N PRO A 147 -12.50 11.08 -14.15
CA PRO A 147 -12.93 10.52 -12.86
C PRO A 147 -14.42 10.72 -12.55
N ASP A 148 -14.99 11.87 -12.87
CA ASP A 148 -16.42 12.17 -12.63
C ASP A 148 -17.39 11.36 -13.52
N GLU A 149 -16.90 10.74 -14.58
CA GLU A 149 -17.66 9.81 -15.42
C GLU A 149 -17.64 8.37 -14.91
N LEU A 150 -16.97 8.10 -13.78
CA LEU A 150 -16.78 6.78 -13.21
C LEU A 150 -17.53 6.61 -11.90
N SER A 151 -17.99 5.38 -11.62
CA SER A 151 -18.49 5.00 -10.29
C SER A 151 -17.37 5.06 -9.24
N GLY A 152 -17.74 5.06 -7.95
CA GLY A 152 -16.76 5.00 -6.87
C GLY A 152 -15.84 3.77 -6.95
N GLY A 153 -16.39 2.60 -7.25
CA GLY A 153 -15.61 1.38 -7.45
C GLY A 153 -14.65 1.47 -8.64
N GLU A 154 -15.09 2.07 -9.74
CA GLU A 154 -14.24 2.30 -10.91
C GLU A 154 -13.14 3.31 -10.61
N GLN A 155 -13.43 4.39 -9.87
CA GLN A 155 -12.41 5.36 -9.43
C GLN A 155 -11.37 4.69 -8.54
N GLN A 156 -11.77 3.81 -7.61
CA GLN A 156 -10.82 3.05 -6.81
C GLN A 156 -9.99 2.09 -7.65
N ARG A 157 -10.56 1.49 -8.68
CA ARG A 157 -9.81 0.66 -9.63
C ARG A 157 -8.76 1.46 -10.40
N VAL A 158 -9.06 2.72 -10.76
CA VAL A 158 -8.07 3.63 -11.34
C VAL A 158 -6.94 3.93 -10.35
N ALA A 159 -7.26 4.18 -9.08
CA ALA A 159 -6.27 4.41 -8.03
C ALA A 159 -5.37 3.19 -7.82
N ILE A 160 -5.94 1.98 -7.87
CA ILE A 160 -5.18 0.73 -7.82
C ILE A 160 -4.28 0.60 -9.06
N ALA A 161 -4.79 0.86 -10.25
CA ALA A 161 -4.01 0.85 -11.48
C ALA A 161 -2.83 1.83 -11.41
N ARG A 162 -3.06 3.04 -10.91
CA ARG A 162 -1.99 4.05 -10.71
C ARG A 162 -0.91 3.56 -9.75
N ALA A 163 -1.29 2.87 -8.69
CA ALA A 163 -0.33 2.26 -7.77
C ALA A 163 0.49 1.15 -8.43
N LEU A 164 -0.08 0.44 -9.40
CA LEU A 164 0.54 -0.72 -10.08
C LEU A 164 1.42 -0.36 -11.28
N VAL A 165 1.21 0.80 -11.93
CA VAL A 165 1.87 1.10 -13.20
C VAL A 165 3.40 1.12 -13.13
N ASN A 166 3.97 1.43 -11.99
CA ASN A 166 5.42 1.43 -11.76
C ASN A 166 5.96 0.09 -11.25
N ASN A 167 5.15 -0.96 -11.32
CA ASN A 167 5.51 -2.33 -10.93
C ASN A 167 6.10 -2.41 -9.51
N PRO A 168 5.39 -1.92 -8.47
CA PRO A 168 5.89 -1.94 -7.12
C PRO A 168 5.95 -3.38 -6.57
N SER A 169 6.87 -3.65 -5.66
CA SER A 169 6.91 -4.91 -4.92
C SER A 169 5.88 -4.97 -3.79
N THR A 170 5.42 -3.80 -3.34
CA THR A 170 4.48 -3.66 -2.22
C THR A 170 3.37 -2.67 -2.53
N ILE A 171 2.14 -3.03 -2.22
CA ILE A 171 0.98 -2.14 -2.19
C ILE A 171 0.58 -1.91 -0.73
N VAL A 172 0.42 -0.66 -0.36
CA VAL A 172 -0.17 -0.24 0.92
C VAL A 172 -1.51 0.42 0.63
N ALA A 173 -2.58 -0.20 1.07
CA ALA A 173 -3.94 0.30 0.87
C ALA A 173 -4.49 0.84 2.20
N ASP A 174 -4.71 2.14 2.26
CA ASP A 174 -5.21 2.85 3.44
C ASP A 174 -6.74 3.00 3.35
N GLU A 175 -7.47 2.21 4.14
CA GLU A 175 -8.94 2.15 4.13
C GLU A 175 -9.51 2.07 2.70
N PRO A 176 -9.09 1.08 1.88
CA PRO A 176 -9.34 1.10 0.43
C PRO A 176 -10.81 0.97 0.06
N THR A 177 -11.66 0.58 0.99
CA THR A 177 -13.10 0.35 0.79
C THR A 177 -13.99 1.31 1.57
N GLY A 178 -13.42 2.30 2.25
CA GLY A 178 -14.13 3.18 3.16
C GLY A 178 -15.24 4.04 2.53
N ASN A 179 -15.17 4.31 1.21
CA ASN A 179 -16.16 5.08 0.46
C ASN A 179 -17.04 4.20 -0.45
N LEU A 180 -17.03 2.89 -0.26
CA LEU A 180 -17.72 1.93 -1.10
C LEU A 180 -18.81 1.16 -0.32
N ASP A 181 -19.84 0.73 -1.02
CA ASP A 181 -20.84 -0.19 -0.47
C ASP A 181 -20.24 -1.60 -0.26
N PRO A 182 -20.91 -2.49 0.50
CA PRO A 182 -20.36 -3.82 0.80
C PRO A 182 -20.04 -4.65 -0.45
N ALA A 183 -20.86 -4.59 -1.48
CA ALA A 183 -20.61 -5.39 -2.70
C ALA A 183 -19.38 -4.89 -3.46
N ARG A 184 -19.20 -3.58 -3.59
CA ARG A 184 -18.02 -2.96 -4.21
C ARG A 184 -16.77 -3.16 -3.37
N SER A 185 -16.92 -3.13 -2.05
CA SER A 185 -15.81 -3.42 -1.11
C SER A 185 -15.25 -4.82 -1.33
N LEU A 186 -16.11 -5.83 -1.47
CA LEU A 186 -15.66 -7.20 -1.76
C LEU A 186 -14.96 -7.30 -3.12
N GLU A 187 -15.44 -6.62 -4.14
CA GLU A 187 -14.81 -6.59 -5.46
C GLU A 187 -13.38 -6.00 -5.39
N ILE A 188 -13.21 -4.91 -4.67
CA ILE A 188 -11.89 -4.27 -4.48
C ILE A 188 -10.96 -5.18 -3.69
N MET A 189 -11.43 -5.81 -2.63
CA MET A 189 -10.61 -6.74 -1.84
C MET A 189 -10.22 -7.96 -2.65
N THR A 190 -11.12 -8.50 -3.45
CA THR A 190 -10.82 -9.63 -4.36
C THR A 190 -9.78 -9.23 -5.41
N LEU A 191 -9.84 -8.00 -5.92
CA LEU A 191 -8.81 -7.49 -6.83
C LEU A 191 -7.44 -7.41 -6.14
N LEU A 192 -7.38 -6.93 -4.88
CA LEU A 192 -6.14 -6.89 -4.12
C LEU A 192 -5.58 -8.30 -3.86
N GLU A 193 -6.44 -9.29 -3.61
CA GLU A 193 -6.01 -10.70 -3.51
C GLU A 193 -5.40 -11.22 -4.82
N ARG A 194 -6.00 -10.88 -5.96
CA ARG A 194 -5.45 -11.25 -7.27
C ARG A 194 -4.09 -10.61 -7.53
N ILE A 195 -3.90 -9.35 -7.15
CA ILE A 195 -2.62 -8.66 -7.23
C ILE A 195 -1.58 -9.36 -6.35
N ASN A 196 -1.97 -9.74 -5.14
CA ASN A 196 -1.11 -10.51 -4.24
C ASN A 196 -0.73 -11.87 -4.84
N ALA A 197 -1.66 -12.56 -5.46
CA ALA A 197 -1.41 -13.85 -6.12
C ALA A 197 -0.39 -13.75 -7.27
N LEU A 198 -0.22 -12.57 -7.86
CA LEU A 198 0.82 -12.29 -8.87
C LEU A 198 2.21 -12.02 -8.26
N GLY A 199 2.34 -12.06 -6.95
CA GLY A 199 3.60 -11.91 -6.22
C GLY A 199 3.80 -10.58 -5.49
N THR A 200 2.86 -9.63 -5.60
CA THR A 200 2.93 -8.35 -4.91
C THR A 200 2.57 -8.51 -3.43
N THR A 201 3.40 -7.96 -2.54
CA THR A 201 3.05 -7.81 -1.13
C THR A 201 1.91 -6.82 -0.96
N VAL A 202 0.88 -7.17 -0.22
CA VAL A 202 -0.28 -6.30 0.01
C VAL A 202 -0.48 -6.08 1.51
N VAL A 203 -0.48 -4.82 1.91
CA VAL A 203 -0.78 -4.39 3.29
C VAL A 203 -2.05 -3.57 3.26
N VAL A 204 -3.12 -4.08 3.84
CA VAL A 204 -4.40 -3.37 3.94
C VAL A 204 -4.54 -2.81 5.35
N VAL A 205 -4.61 -1.50 5.45
CA VAL A 205 -4.81 -0.79 6.72
C VAL A 205 -6.29 -0.48 6.85
N THR A 206 -6.94 -0.99 7.88
CA THR A 206 -8.39 -0.80 8.08
C THR A 206 -8.79 -0.91 9.55
N HIS A 207 -9.93 -0.34 9.89
CA HIS A 207 -10.62 -0.54 11.15
C HIS A 207 -11.91 -1.38 11.01
N GLU A 208 -12.24 -1.84 9.80
CA GLU A 208 -13.45 -2.62 9.50
C GLU A 208 -13.29 -4.10 9.86
N LYS A 209 -13.83 -4.51 11.00
CA LYS A 209 -13.77 -5.89 11.50
C LYS A 209 -14.42 -6.90 10.56
N SER A 210 -15.59 -6.56 10.02
CA SER A 210 -16.34 -7.45 9.13
C SER A 210 -15.55 -7.79 7.88
N LEU A 211 -14.85 -6.81 7.33
CA LEU A 211 -13.99 -7.00 6.16
C LEU A 211 -12.82 -7.93 6.46
N VAL A 212 -12.12 -7.68 7.56
CA VAL A 212 -10.98 -8.50 8.00
C VAL A 212 -11.39 -9.94 8.28
N ASN A 213 -12.55 -10.13 8.93
CA ASN A 213 -13.04 -11.47 9.30
C ASN A 213 -13.55 -12.27 8.10
N HIS A 214 -13.90 -11.60 6.99
CA HIS A 214 -14.32 -12.26 5.76
C HIS A 214 -13.14 -12.91 5.01
N PHE A 215 -11.94 -12.33 5.12
CA PHE A 215 -10.74 -12.82 4.45
C PHE A 215 -9.81 -13.52 5.45
N ASP A 216 -9.37 -14.72 5.11
CA ASP A 216 -8.49 -15.54 5.96
C ASP A 216 -7.02 -15.16 5.74
N LYS A 217 -6.64 -13.95 6.17
CA LYS A 217 -5.31 -13.38 6.03
C LYS A 217 -4.67 -13.09 7.37
N ARG A 218 -3.36 -12.92 7.39
CA ARG A 218 -2.62 -12.50 8.57
C ARG A 218 -3.09 -11.12 9.03
N VAL A 219 -3.26 -10.97 10.33
CA VAL A 219 -3.70 -9.72 10.99
C VAL A 219 -2.64 -9.29 11.98
N ILE A 220 -2.23 -8.02 11.90
CA ILE A 220 -1.41 -7.34 12.90
C ILE A 220 -2.28 -6.25 13.52
N MET A 221 -2.57 -6.36 14.80
CA MET A 221 -3.39 -5.37 15.52
C MET A 221 -2.49 -4.36 16.23
N ILE A 222 -2.74 -3.09 15.96
CA ILE A 222 -2.06 -1.96 16.63
C ILE A 222 -3.05 -1.28 17.56
N ASP A 223 -2.64 -1.07 18.78
CA ASP A 223 -3.42 -0.34 19.79
C ASP A 223 -2.48 0.49 20.67
N HIS A 224 -2.82 1.75 20.91
CA HIS A 224 -1.99 2.68 21.69
C HIS A 224 -0.51 2.69 21.30
N GLY A 225 -0.22 2.59 20.01
CA GLY A 225 1.14 2.64 19.48
C GLY A 225 1.98 1.39 19.70
N VAL A 226 1.38 0.25 20.05
CA VAL A 226 2.05 -1.04 20.21
C VAL A 226 1.34 -2.13 19.41
N VAL A 227 2.06 -3.23 19.11
CA VAL A 227 1.44 -4.43 18.56
C VAL A 227 0.69 -5.13 19.69
N ALA A 228 -0.63 -5.07 19.66
CA ALA A 228 -1.48 -5.65 20.68
C ALA A 228 -1.74 -7.14 20.48
N ALA A 229 -1.83 -7.59 19.23
CA ALA A 229 -2.06 -8.98 18.86
C ALA A 229 -1.62 -9.26 17.41
N THR A 230 -1.34 -10.54 17.14
CA THR A 230 -1.13 -11.05 15.79
C THR A 230 -1.93 -12.35 15.63
N GLY A 231 -2.41 -12.61 14.42
CA GLY A 231 -3.20 -13.82 14.16
C GLY A 231 -3.56 -13.96 12.69
N VAL A 232 -4.46 -14.89 12.40
CA VAL A 232 -4.98 -15.13 11.05
C VAL A 232 -6.50 -15.11 11.09
N GLY A 233 -7.12 -14.37 10.17
CA GLY A 233 -8.55 -14.40 9.91
C GLY A 233 -9.45 -13.79 10.98
N ARG A 234 -8.90 -13.11 12.00
CA ARG A 234 -9.72 -12.54 13.09
C ARG A 234 -9.24 -11.16 13.52
N TYR A 235 -10.21 -10.29 13.66
CA TYR A 235 -10.06 -8.99 14.29
C TYR A 235 -11.10 -8.89 15.42
N GLU A 236 -10.67 -9.23 16.63
CA GLU A 236 -11.48 -9.11 17.85
C GLU A 236 -10.89 -7.99 18.73
N VAL A 237 -11.74 -7.08 19.16
CA VAL A 237 -11.40 -6.01 20.12
C VAL A 237 -12.19 -6.25 21.40
#